data_a093907f11db4708c9fe2f46b8822645
#
_entry.id   a093907f11db4708c9fe2f46b8822645
#
_cell.length_a   1.000
_cell.length_b   1.000
_cell.length_c   1.000
_cell.angle_alpha   90.00
_cell.angle_beta   90.00
_cell.angle_gamma   90.00
#
_symmetry.space_group_name_H-M   'P 1'
#
loop_
_entity.id
_entity.type
_entity.pdbx_description
1 polymer ?
#
loop_
_entity_poly.entity_id
_entity_poly.type
_entity_poly.pdbx_seq_one_letter_code
_entity_poly.pdbx_strand_id
1 'polypeptide(L)'
;MPNIDDLIRDKLSKDGQVLNLKAAFLREVGAKELAKREELKEVRALDLSQNGIGDAGVKAIAESDVLPNLRNLNLASNNISDEGAKCLANSKKLNKLRSLQLVVNIFLKRARKY
;
A
#
# COMPACT_ATOMS: atom_id res chain seq x y z
N MET A 1 5.43 -4.74 -15.53
CA MET A 1 5.59 -4.12 -14.22
C MET A 1 6.80 -3.18 -14.24
N PRO A 2 6.70 -2.01 -13.63
CA PRO A 2 7.85 -1.10 -13.56
C PRO A 2 8.97 -1.70 -12.70
N ASN A 3 10.16 -1.18 -12.88
CA ASN A 3 11.33 -1.61 -12.10
C ASN A 3 11.25 -1.01 -10.70
N ILE A 4 11.08 -1.86 -9.69
CA ILE A 4 10.95 -1.41 -8.31
C ILE A 4 12.23 -0.72 -7.81
N ASP A 5 13.41 -1.21 -8.22
CA ASP A 5 14.67 -0.59 -7.85
C ASP A 5 14.72 0.88 -8.31
N ASP A 6 14.33 1.12 -9.56
CA ASP A 6 14.31 2.47 -10.11
C ASP A 6 13.30 3.36 -9.39
N LEU A 7 12.11 2.82 -9.10
CA LEU A 7 11.08 3.59 -8.41
C LEU A 7 11.53 4.02 -7.01
N ILE A 8 12.11 3.11 -6.26
CA ILE A 8 12.60 3.43 -4.91
C ILE A 8 13.72 4.46 -4.99
N ARG A 9 14.69 4.23 -5.87
CA ARG A 9 15.81 5.17 -6.05
C ARG A 9 15.34 6.57 -6.40
N ASP A 10 14.36 6.67 -7.32
CA ASP A 10 13.93 7.96 -7.85
C ASP A 10 12.91 8.67 -6.95
N LYS A 11 12.10 7.91 -6.21
CA LYS A 11 10.95 8.47 -5.49
C LYS A 11 11.08 8.51 -3.98
N LEU A 12 11.96 7.70 -3.40
CA LEU A 12 12.14 7.71 -1.95
C LEU A 12 12.80 9.02 -1.53
N SER A 13 12.22 9.68 -0.53
CA SER A 13 12.79 10.93 -0.01
C SER A 13 14.20 10.69 0.55
N LYS A 14 14.98 11.78 0.68
CA LYS A 14 16.38 11.68 1.15
C LYS A 14 16.48 11.09 2.54
N ASP A 15 15.52 11.38 3.39
CA ASP A 15 15.50 10.86 4.76
C ASP A 15 14.88 9.47 4.85
N GLY A 16 14.44 8.90 3.72
CA GLY A 16 13.85 7.56 3.67
C GLY A 16 12.43 7.47 4.22
N GLN A 17 11.81 8.59 4.57
CA GLN A 17 10.53 8.58 5.30
C GLN A 17 9.29 8.69 4.44
N VAL A 18 9.41 9.16 3.21
CA VAL A 18 8.28 9.39 2.31
C VAL A 18 8.51 8.71 0.98
N LEU A 19 7.53 7.92 0.55
CA LEU A 19 7.59 7.28 -0.76
C LEU A 19 6.25 7.48 -1.46
N ASN A 20 6.27 8.21 -2.57
CA ASN A 20 5.08 8.47 -3.37
C ASN A 20 5.16 7.68 -4.68
N LEU A 21 4.36 6.63 -4.77
CA LEU A 21 4.27 5.77 -5.94
C LEU A 21 2.89 5.81 -6.59
N LYS A 22 2.19 6.94 -6.47
CA LYS A 22 0.88 7.11 -7.08
C LYS A 22 0.94 6.84 -8.57
N ALA A 23 0.00 6.04 -9.09
CA ALA A 23 -0.16 5.76 -10.52
C ALA A 23 1.13 5.25 -11.18
N ALA A 24 1.83 4.34 -10.50
CA ALA A 24 3.11 3.79 -10.98
C ALA A 24 2.95 2.41 -11.64
N PHE A 25 1.73 1.97 -11.91
CA PHE A 25 1.44 0.69 -12.56
C PHE A 25 1.98 -0.52 -11.79
N LEU A 26 1.95 -0.46 -10.47
CA LEU A 26 2.48 -1.54 -9.62
C LEU A 26 1.72 -2.84 -9.76
N ARG A 27 0.40 -2.78 -9.67
CA ARG A 27 -0.47 -3.94 -9.67
C ARG A 27 -0.14 -4.89 -8.51
N GLU A 28 -0.72 -6.08 -8.53
CA GLU A 28 -0.49 -7.06 -7.46
C GLU A 28 0.98 -7.43 -7.34
N VAL A 29 1.63 -7.70 -8.46
CA VAL A 29 3.04 -8.13 -8.48
C VAL A 29 3.95 -7.06 -7.90
N GLY A 30 3.73 -5.79 -8.29
CA GLY A 30 4.51 -4.67 -7.77
C GLY A 30 4.34 -4.49 -6.27
N ALA A 31 3.11 -4.62 -5.77
CA ALA A 31 2.84 -4.51 -4.34
C ALA A 31 3.54 -5.63 -3.55
N LYS A 32 3.51 -6.86 -4.06
CA LYS A 32 4.19 -7.97 -3.42
C LYS A 32 5.69 -7.79 -3.38
N GLU A 33 6.26 -7.27 -4.46
CA GLU A 33 7.70 -6.99 -4.51
C GLU A 33 8.08 -5.88 -3.54
N LEU A 34 7.30 -4.80 -3.53
CA LEU A 34 7.52 -3.68 -2.62
C LEU A 34 7.50 -4.12 -1.15
N ALA A 35 6.58 -5.03 -0.82
CA ALA A 35 6.41 -5.52 0.56
C ALA A 35 7.62 -6.26 1.11
N LYS A 36 8.62 -6.56 0.28
CA LYS A 36 9.84 -7.27 0.68
C LYS A 36 11.07 -6.37 0.72
N ARG A 37 10.94 -5.08 0.39
CA ARG A 37 12.10 -4.21 0.22
C ARG A 37 12.53 -3.57 1.54
N GLU A 38 13.71 -3.93 1.97
CA GLU A 38 14.27 -3.45 3.24
C GLU A 38 14.53 -1.94 3.24
N GLU A 39 14.68 -1.32 2.08
CA GLU A 39 14.83 0.13 1.95
C GLU A 39 13.66 0.90 2.54
N LEU A 40 12.52 0.25 2.77
CA LEU A 40 11.30 0.90 3.24
C LEU A 40 11.18 0.97 4.76
N LYS A 41 12.16 0.51 5.51
CA LYS A 41 12.07 0.43 6.97
C LYS A 41 11.82 1.77 7.66
N GLU A 42 12.32 2.85 7.09
CA GLU A 42 12.15 4.18 7.66
C GLU A 42 10.92 4.92 7.12
N VAL A 43 10.19 4.32 6.18
CA VAL A 43 9.06 4.99 5.55
C VAL A 43 7.93 5.17 6.56
N ARG A 44 7.43 6.40 6.66
CA ARG A 44 6.31 6.80 7.50
C ARG A 44 5.07 7.13 6.68
N ALA A 45 5.25 7.63 5.47
CA ALA A 45 4.16 7.97 4.57
C ALA A 45 4.37 7.28 3.22
N LEU A 46 3.39 6.48 2.82
CA LEU A 46 3.44 5.70 1.59
C LEU A 46 2.17 5.95 0.79
N ASP A 47 2.32 6.47 -0.41
CA ASP A 47 1.20 6.67 -1.33
C ASP A 47 1.25 5.61 -2.41
N LEU A 48 0.30 4.70 -2.38
CA LEU A 48 0.14 3.62 -3.37
C LEU A 48 -1.15 3.77 -4.17
N SER A 49 -1.74 4.97 -4.18
CA SER A 49 -3.01 5.17 -4.87
C SER A 49 -2.90 4.93 -6.37
N GLN A 50 -4.01 4.49 -6.98
CA GLN A 50 -4.12 4.29 -8.43
C GLN A 50 -3.10 3.29 -8.99
N ASN A 51 -2.94 2.14 -8.37
CA ASN A 51 -1.96 1.15 -8.79
C ASN A 51 -2.54 -0.23 -9.14
N GLY A 52 -3.85 -0.41 -9.03
CA GLY A 52 -4.47 -1.69 -9.35
C GLY A 52 -3.98 -2.84 -8.48
N ILE A 53 -3.72 -2.57 -7.22
CA ILE A 53 -3.08 -3.53 -6.31
C ILE A 53 -3.98 -4.73 -6.00
N GLY A 54 -5.26 -4.51 -5.78
CA GLY A 54 -6.20 -5.57 -5.44
C GLY A 54 -6.02 -6.15 -4.04
N ASP A 55 -6.86 -7.11 -3.70
CA ASP A 55 -6.87 -7.68 -2.35
C ASP A 55 -5.60 -8.45 -2.02
N ALA A 56 -5.07 -9.22 -2.98
CA ALA A 56 -3.86 -10.01 -2.75
C ALA A 56 -2.64 -9.11 -2.54
N GLY A 57 -2.56 -8.00 -3.28
CA GLY A 57 -1.48 -7.04 -3.11
C GLY A 57 -1.57 -6.34 -1.75
N VAL A 58 -2.79 -5.97 -1.35
CA VAL A 58 -3.01 -5.35 -0.04
C VAL A 58 -2.65 -6.30 1.09
N LYS A 59 -2.98 -7.58 0.94
CA LYS A 59 -2.61 -8.58 1.94
C LYS A 59 -1.09 -8.62 2.12
N ALA A 60 -0.34 -8.57 1.04
CA ALA A 60 1.12 -8.56 1.11
C ALA A 60 1.63 -7.33 1.86
N ILE A 61 1.04 -6.16 1.61
CA ILE A 61 1.41 -4.94 2.33
C ILE A 61 1.06 -5.07 3.82
N ALA A 62 -0.15 -5.57 4.12
CA ALA A 62 -0.61 -5.71 5.51
C ALA A 62 0.24 -6.68 6.33
N GLU A 63 0.84 -7.67 5.68
CA GLU A 63 1.67 -8.68 6.33
C GLU A 63 3.17 -8.41 6.21
N SER A 64 3.55 -7.27 5.65
CA SER A 64 4.94 -6.93 5.38
C SER A 64 5.73 -6.65 6.66
N ASP A 65 6.94 -7.19 6.72
CA ASP A 65 7.88 -6.93 7.82
C ASP A 65 8.76 -5.70 7.57
N VAL A 66 8.63 -5.07 6.40
CA VAL A 66 9.53 -3.96 6.04
C VAL A 66 8.90 -2.58 6.25
N LEU A 67 7.71 -2.52 6.85
CA LEU A 67 6.99 -1.26 7.06
C LEU A 67 6.67 -1.00 8.55
N PRO A 68 7.65 -1.20 9.48
CA PRO A 68 7.36 -1.09 10.91
C PRO A 68 7.06 0.35 11.35
N ASN A 69 7.45 1.34 10.57
CA ASN A 69 7.27 2.75 10.94
C ASN A 69 6.16 3.46 10.17
N LEU A 70 5.41 2.72 9.36
CA LEU A 70 4.37 3.32 8.52
C LEU A 70 3.25 3.93 9.37
N ARG A 71 2.94 5.20 9.11
CA ARG A 71 1.90 5.97 9.82
C ARG A 71 0.77 6.39 8.91
N ASN A 72 1.08 6.71 7.66
CA ASN A 72 0.11 7.19 6.68
C ASN A 72 0.19 6.34 5.43
N LEU A 73 -0.92 5.69 5.08
CA LEU A 73 -0.99 4.81 3.92
C LEU A 73 -2.16 5.23 3.04
N ASN A 74 -1.89 5.54 1.79
CA ASN A 74 -2.92 5.88 0.81
C ASN A 74 -3.08 4.72 -0.18
N LEU A 75 -4.24 4.07 -0.12
CA LEU A 75 -4.60 2.95 -1.00
C LEU A 75 -5.85 3.27 -1.84
N ALA A 76 -6.12 4.54 -2.05
CA ALA A 76 -7.28 4.96 -2.85
C ALA A 76 -7.18 4.39 -4.26
N SER A 77 -8.33 3.99 -4.84
CA SER A 77 -8.43 3.54 -6.23
C SER A 77 -7.52 2.34 -6.56
N ASN A 78 -7.66 1.26 -5.79
CA ASN A 78 -6.84 0.06 -5.97
C ASN A 78 -7.62 -1.24 -6.14
N ASN A 79 -8.93 -1.18 -6.40
CA ASN A 79 -9.76 -2.36 -6.55
C ASN A 79 -9.77 -3.25 -5.30
N ILE A 80 -9.73 -2.63 -4.14
CA ILE A 80 -9.77 -3.33 -2.87
C ILE A 80 -11.22 -3.61 -2.48
N SER A 81 -11.53 -4.86 -2.15
CA SER A 81 -12.85 -5.25 -1.65
C SER A 81 -12.84 -5.36 -0.13
N ASP A 82 -13.95 -5.87 0.43
CA ASP A 82 -14.05 -6.11 1.87
C ASP A 82 -12.93 -7.02 2.39
N GLU A 83 -12.49 -7.98 1.58
CA GLU A 83 -11.42 -8.90 1.97
C GLU A 83 -10.11 -8.18 2.19
N GLY A 84 -9.75 -7.26 1.28
CA GLY A 84 -8.55 -6.45 1.44
C GLY A 84 -8.65 -5.54 2.65
N ALA A 85 -9.81 -4.93 2.86
CA ALA A 85 -10.04 -4.08 4.01
C ALA A 85 -9.88 -4.86 5.33
N LYS A 86 -10.34 -6.11 5.37
CA LYS A 86 -10.17 -6.98 6.54
C LYS A 86 -8.70 -7.28 6.80
N CYS A 87 -7.91 -7.51 5.75
CA CYS A 87 -6.47 -7.74 5.90
C CYS A 87 -5.80 -6.57 6.58
N LEU A 88 -6.17 -5.34 6.19
CA LEU A 88 -5.63 -4.14 6.81
C LEU A 88 -6.08 -4.00 8.26
N ALA A 89 -7.37 -4.23 8.53
CA ALA A 89 -7.93 -4.11 9.87
C ALA A 89 -7.30 -5.12 10.84
N ASN A 90 -6.93 -6.29 10.35
CA ASN A 90 -6.39 -7.37 11.16
C ASN A 90 -4.86 -7.40 11.16
N SER A 91 -4.21 -6.44 10.50
CA SER A 91 -2.77 -6.41 10.41
C SER A 91 -2.13 -6.17 11.78
N LYS A 92 -1.20 -7.04 12.15
CA LYS A 92 -0.39 -6.88 13.35
C LYS A 92 0.95 -6.23 13.05
N LYS A 93 1.28 -6.12 11.77
CA LYS A 93 2.55 -5.55 11.32
C LYS A 93 2.49 -4.02 11.19
N LEU A 94 1.35 -3.49 10.74
CA LEU A 94 1.16 -2.05 10.56
C LEU A 94 0.66 -1.41 11.86
N ASN A 95 1.36 -1.64 12.95
CA ASN A 95 0.87 -1.27 14.28
C ASN A 95 1.09 0.20 14.64
N LYS A 96 1.76 0.97 13.80
CA LYS A 96 1.91 2.42 13.98
C LYS A 96 1.02 3.23 13.04
N LEU A 97 0.20 2.56 12.26
CA LEU A 97 -0.64 3.23 11.27
C LEU A 97 -1.65 4.16 11.96
N ARG A 98 -1.73 5.41 11.49
CA ARG A 98 -2.63 6.44 12.02
C ARG A 98 -3.66 6.88 11.00
N SER A 99 -3.32 6.87 9.72
CA SER A 99 -4.16 7.37 8.65
C SER A 99 -4.15 6.38 7.50
N LEU A 100 -5.35 5.99 7.07
CA LEU A 100 -5.53 5.03 5.98
C LEU A 100 -6.58 5.58 5.03
N GLN A 101 -6.21 5.78 3.76
CA GLN A 101 -7.11 6.26 2.73
C GLN A 101 -7.54 5.10 1.85
N LEU A 102 -8.85 4.83 1.80
CA LEU A 102 -9.41 3.73 1.01
C LEU A 102 -10.51 4.15 0.05
N VAL A 103 -10.66 5.46 -0.21
CA VAL A 103 -11.73 5.94 -1.08
C VAL A 103 -11.60 5.37 -2.50
N VAL A 104 -12.74 5.27 -3.20
CA VAL A 104 -12.82 4.74 -4.57
C VAL A 104 -12.27 3.32 -4.67
N ASN A 105 -12.76 2.44 -3.81
CA ASN A 105 -12.49 1.01 -3.87
C ASN A 105 -13.80 0.25 -3.98
N ILE A 106 -13.74 -1.02 -4.35
CA ILE A 106 -14.94 -1.75 -4.77
C ILE A 106 -15.86 -2.19 -3.64
N PHE A 107 -15.39 -2.20 -2.40
CA PHE A 107 -16.24 -2.56 -1.26
C PHE A 107 -17.40 -1.57 -1.06
N LEU A 108 -17.23 -0.30 -1.45
CA LEU A 108 -18.31 0.71 -1.35
C LEU A 108 -19.47 0.40 -2.27
N LYS A 109 -19.21 -0.29 -3.36
CA LYS A 109 -20.21 -0.69 -4.32
C LYS A 109 -21.23 -1.64 -3.70
N ARG A 110 -20.78 -2.56 -2.85
CA ARG A 110 -21.66 -3.50 -2.18
C ARG A 110 -22.60 -2.79 -1.22
N ALA A 111 -22.10 -1.83 -0.49
CA ALA A 111 -22.89 -1.07 0.47
C ALA A 111 -24.06 -0.35 -0.18
N ARG A 112 -23.92 0.06 -1.43
CA ARG A 112 -24.96 0.79 -2.15
C ARG A 112 -26.09 -0.07 -2.69
N LYS A 113 -26.00 -1.38 -2.60
CA LYS A 113 -27.07 -2.25 -3.01
C LYS A 113 -28.29 -2.15 -2.11
N TYR A 114 -28.06 -1.71 -0.93
CA TYR A 114 -29.08 -1.65 0.11
C TYR A 114 -29.26 -0.25 0.60
#